data_0ba5f02623da032f845db7fc9548973e
#
_entry.id   0ba5f02623da032f845db7fc9548973e
#
_cell.length_a   1.000
_cell.length_b   1.000
_cell.length_c   1.000
_cell.angle_alpha   90.00
_cell.angle_beta   90.00
_cell.angle_gamma   90.00
#
_symmetry.space_group_name_H-M   'P 1'
#
loop_
_entity.id
_entity.type
_entity.pdbx_description
1 polymer ?
#
loop_
_entity_poly.entity_id
_entity_poly.type
_entity_poly.pdbx_seq_one_letter_code
_entity_poly.pdbx_strand_id
1 'polypeptide(L)'
;MLVILAAALLLAVVGSLTAQPPGGGFGGRRGGGFSPVQTQPPVPVNEEEKKILDVLDDMRLHQSRGMMNVPEEDGRILRLLTEAVGAKNVVEIGTSNGYSGIWFCLALRTTGGKLTTHDIDEGRASLARENFKRAGVDNMVTLVMGDAHETVTKIKEPIDVLFIDADKEGYLDYLTKLLPLVRPGGLILSHNIDMVGQDYIDAITKNPNLETVQAQGVTVTLKKRQSK
;
A
#
# COMPACT_ATOMS: atom_id res chain seq x y z
N MET A 1 -47.17 58.13 6.20
CA MET A 1 -47.36 57.95 7.64
C MET A 1 -46.42 56.89 8.14
N LEU A 2 -45.64 57.29 9.07
CA LEU A 2 -44.65 56.61 9.90
C LEU A 2 -43.43 55.98 9.22
N VAL A 3 -42.36 56.77 9.29
CA VAL A 3 -40.93 56.40 9.12
C VAL A 3 -40.43 55.78 10.44
N ILE A 4 -39.76 54.64 10.40
CA ILE A 4 -38.98 54.20 11.52
C ILE A 4 -37.51 54.00 11.02
N LEU A 5 -36.65 54.91 11.54
CA LEU A 5 -35.19 54.81 11.48
C LEU A 5 -34.69 53.60 12.30
N ALA A 6 -33.79 52.82 11.75
CA ALA A 6 -32.93 51.91 12.51
C ALA A 6 -31.49 52.38 12.36
N ALA A 7 -30.93 52.83 13.47
CA ALA A 7 -29.55 53.27 13.59
C ALA A 7 -28.59 52.07 13.61
N ALA A 8 -27.57 52.10 12.73
CA ALA A 8 -26.47 51.15 12.73
C ALA A 8 -25.40 51.59 13.74
N LEU A 9 -25.11 50.74 14.71
CA LEU A 9 -24.02 50.91 15.67
C LEU A 9 -22.77 50.28 15.12
N LEU A 10 -21.81 51.11 14.67
CA LEU A 10 -20.46 50.66 14.29
C LEU A 10 -19.61 50.49 15.55
N LEU A 11 -19.28 49.29 15.96
CA LEU A 11 -18.22 49.01 16.94
C LEU A 11 -16.89 48.76 16.23
N ALA A 12 -16.00 49.74 16.31
CA ALA A 12 -14.62 49.60 15.89
C ALA A 12 -13.85 48.84 17.01
N VAL A 13 -13.40 47.63 16.71
CA VAL A 13 -12.42 46.89 17.55
C VAL A 13 -11.04 47.21 17.03
N VAL A 14 -10.33 48.06 17.75
CA VAL A 14 -8.88 48.29 17.57
C VAL A 14 -8.14 47.14 18.19
N GLY A 15 -7.71 46.19 17.38
CA GLY A 15 -6.83 45.07 17.78
C GLY A 15 -5.39 45.50 17.70
N SER A 16 -4.71 45.55 18.85
CA SER A 16 -3.28 45.83 18.97
C SER A 16 -2.43 44.77 18.25
N LEU A 17 -1.64 45.20 17.27
CA LEU A 17 -0.53 44.38 16.72
C LEU A 17 0.56 44.28 17.78
N THR A 18 0.69 43.14 18.42
CA THR A 18 1.89 42.76 19.14
C THR A 18 2.78 41.94 18.22
N ALA A 19 3.91 42.53 17.82
CA ALA A 19 4.96 41.83 17.10
C ALA A 19 5.53 40.70 17.95
N GLN A 20 5.50 39.46 17.43
CA GLN A 20 6.23 38.34 18.04
C GLN A 20 7.72 38.47 17.71
N PRO A 21 8.62 38.20 18.69
CA PRO A 21 10.05 38.15 18.44
C PRO A 21 10.40 36.85 17.68
N PRO A 22 11.50 36.87 16.87
CA PRO A 22 11.99 35.66 16.21
C PRO A 22 12.75 34.82 17.24
N GLY A 23 12.09 33.79 17.78
CA GLY A 23 12.66 32.81 18.67
C GLY A 23 12.79 31.47 17.97
N GLY A 24 14.03 31.08 17.63
CA GLY A 24 14.35 29.76 17.10
C GLY A 24 14.07 28.65 18.10
N GLY A 25 13.72 27.48 17.57
CA GLY A 25 13.48 26.28 18.33
C GLY A 25 13.04 25.13 17.43
N PHE A 26 13.91 24.68 16.54
CA PHE A 26 13.78 23.35 15.96
C PHE A 26 14.05 22.31 17.07
N GLY A 27 13.05 21.60 17.52
CA GLY A 27 13.25 20.58 18.55
C GLY A 27 11.95 20.13 19.19
N GLY A 28 11.03 19.57 18.43
CA GLY A 28 9.89 18.86 18.97
C GLY A 28 9.57 17.70 18.04
N ARG A 29 10.11 16.50 18.35
CA ARG A 29 9.53 15.24 17.89
C ARG A 29 8.05 15.29 18.26
N ARG A 30 7.20 15.63 17.33
CA ARG A 30 5.77 15.40 17.48
C ARG A 30 5.62 13.90 17.61
N GLY A 31 5.29 13.42 18.81
CA GLY A 31 4.83 12.05 18.99
C GLY A 31 3.77 11.79 17.95
N GLY A 32 3.98 10.75 17.14
CA GLY A 32 3.05 10.35 16.08
C GLY A 32 1.74 9.92 16.73
N GLY A 33 0.85 10.87 16.97
CA GLY A 33 -0.53 10.58 17.28
C GLY A 33 -1.17 10.00 16.02
N PHE A 34 -1.79 8.83 16.14
CA PHE A 34 -2.57 8.27 15.04
C PHE A 34 -3.61 9.28 14.59
N SER A 35 -3.69 9.50 13.27
CA SER A 35 -4.78 10.28 12.69
C SER A 35 -6.11 9.58 12.99
N PRO A 36 -7.18 10.30 13.37
CA PRO A 36 -8.51 9.71 13.54
C PRO A 36 -8.99 8.91 12.33
N VAL A 37 -8.54 9.26 11.14
CA VAL A 37 -8.85 8.52 9.90
C VAL A 37 -8.18 7.14 9.87
N GLN A 38 -6.96 7.01 10.40
CA GLN A 38 -6.23 5.73 10.43
C GLN A 38 -6.82 4.71 11.39
N THR A 39 -7.53 5.17 12.42
CA THR A 39 -8.14 4.31 13.45
C THR A 39 -9.52 3.76 13.07
N GLN A 40 -10.12 4.26 11.99
CA GLN A 40 -11.43 3.77 11.57
C GLN A 40 -11.28 2.52 10.68
N PRO A 41 -11.94 1.39 11.03
CA PRO A 41 -11.91 0.20 10.19
C PRO A 41 -12.60 0.47 8.84
N PRO A 42 -12.25 -0.29 7.78
CA PRO A 42 -12.95 -0.23 6.52
C PRO A 42 -14.43 -0.61 6.69
N VAL A 43 -15.33 0.14 6.04
CA VAL A 43 -16.77 -0.18 6.03
C VAL A 43 -17.08 -0.98 4.77
N PRO A 44 -17.56 -2.24 4.90
CA PRO A 44 -17.86 -3.07 3.74
C PRO A 44 -19.07 -2.56 2.96
N VAL A 45 -19.03 -2.63 1.63
CA VAL A 45 -20.15 -2.23 0.77
C VAL A 45 -21.18 -3.35 0.59
N ASN A 46 -20.82 -4.60 0.89
CA ASN A 46 -21.69 -5.78 0.80
C ASN A 46 -21.17 -6.93 1.68
N GLU A 47 -21.95 -8.02 1.77
CA GLU A 47 -21.62 -9.19 2.60
C GLU A 47 -20.35 -9.93 2.14
N GLU A 48 -20.03 -9.90 0.85
CA GLU A 48 -18.82 -10.53 0.35
C GLU A 48 -17.57 -9.77 0.79
N GLU A 49 -17.59 -8.44 0.68
CA GLU A 49 -16.49 -7.60 1.19
C GLU A 49 -16.38 -7.72 2.71
N LYS A 50 -17.53 -7.77 3.41
CA LYS A 50 -17.55 -8.00 4.86
C LYS A 50 -16.84 -9.30 5.23
N LYS A 51 -17.14 -10.39 4.54
CA LYS A 51 -16.50 -11.70 4.77
C LYS A 51 -14.96 -11.61 4.62
N ILE A 52 -14.48 -10.90 3.61
CA ILE A 52 -13.04 -10.73 3.39
C ILE A 52 -12.41 -9.92 4.53
N LEU A 53 -13.05 -8.82 4.93
CA LEU A 53 -12.58 -7.99 6.05
C LEU A 53 -12.60 -8.75 7.38
N ASP A 54 -13.62 -9.59 7.63
CA ASP A 54 -13.68 -10.45 8.82
C ASP A 54 -12.50 -11.46 8.84
N VAL A 55 -12.12 -12.03 7.69
CA VAL A 55 -10.96 -12.92 7.58
C VAL A 55 -9.65 -12.15 7.84
N LEU A 56 -9.49 -10.95 7.29
CA LEU A 56 -8.32 -10.11 7.54
C LEU A 56 -8.19 -9.76 9.04
N ASP A 57 -9.29 -9.42 9.70
CA ASP A 57 -9.29 -9.12 11.13
C ASP A 57 -8.94 -10.35 11.97
N ASP A 58 -9.51 -11.51 11.66
CA ASP A 58 -9.14 -12.79 12.28
C ASP A 58 -7.65 -13.11 12.11
N MET A 59 -7.11 -12.95 10.90
CA MET A 59 -5.69 -13.17 10.65
C MET A 59 -4.81 -12.20 11.45
N ARG A 60 -5.19 -10.92 11.53
CA ARG A 60 -4.50 -9.91 12.32
C ARG A 60 -4.47 -10.28 13.81
N LEU A 61 -5.58 -10.74 14.34
CA LEU A 61 -5.72 -11.07 15.76
C LEU A 61 -5.09 -12.42 16.14
N HIS A 62 -5.18 -13.42 15.28
CA HIS A 62 -4.86 -14.81 15.64
C HIS A 62 -3.72 -15.43 14.84
N GLN A 63 -3.30 -14.84 13.72
CA GLN A 63 -2.24 -15.38 12.85
C GLN A 63 -1.04 -14.42 12.69
N SER A 64 -0.90 -13.40 13.52
CA SER A 64 0.24 -12.47 13.46
C SER A 64 1.51 -13.03 14.09
N ARG A 65 1.37 -13.95 15.06
CA ARG A 65 2.53 -14.48 15.80
C ARG A 65 3.38 -15.39 14.91
N GLY A 66 4.62 -14.98 14.68
CA GLY A 66 5.56 -15.73 13.84
C GLY A 66 5.35 -15.53 12.34
N MET A 67 4.39 -14.72 11.94
CA MET A 67 4.18 -14.27 10.58
C MET A 67 4.68 -12.82 10.42
N MET A 68 5.09 -12.49 9.21
CA MET A 68 5.56 -11.13 8.86
C MET A 68 4.48 -10.38 8.09
N ASN A 69 3.28 -10.28 8.71
CA ASN A 69 2.18 -9.55 8.10
C ASN A 69 2.48 -8.05 8.05
N VAL A 70 2.15 -7.42 6.94
CA VAL A 70 2.13 -5.95 6.88
C VAL A 70 1.15 -5.39 7.92
N PRO A 71 1.36 -4.21 8.50
CA PRO A 71 0.34 -3.51 9.28
C PRO A 71 -0.96 -3.34 8.50
N GLU A 72 -2.10 -3.24 9.19
CA GLU A 72 -3.40 -3.05 8.56
C GLU A 72 -3.43 -1.80 7.67
N GLU A 73 -2.85 -0.70 8.15
CA GLU A 73 -2.75 0.56 7.41
C GLU A 73 -2.01 0.40 6.09
N ASP A 74 -0.93 -0.39 6.08
CA ASP A 74 -0.17 -0.69 4.87
C ASP A 74 -0.99 -1.56 3.92
N GLY A 75 -1.68 -2.59 4.43
CA GLY A 75 -2.61 -3.39 3.64
C GLY A 75 -3.71 -2.54 2.97
N ARG A 76 -4.24 -1.54 3.68
CA ARG A 76 -5.22 -0.58 3.12
C ARG A 76 -4.61 0.28 2.01
N ILE A 77 -3.35 0.69 2.16
CA ILE A 77 -2.61 1.40 1.10
C ILE A 77 -2.46 0.52 -0.14
N LEU A 78 -2.09 -0.77 0.04
CA LEU A 78 -2.00 -1.73 -1.06
C LEU A 78 -3.32 -1.83 -1.82
N ARG A 79 -4.45 -1.99 -1.11
CA ARG A 79 -5.80 -2.00 -1.71
C ARG A 79 -6.08 -0.71 -2.47
N LEU A 80 -5.94 0.45 -1.82
CA LEU A 80 -6.31 1.74 -2.41
C LEU A 80 -5.54 2.03 -3.70
N LEU A 81 -4.23 1.81 -3.70
CA LEU A 81 -3.38 2.06 -4.86
C LEU A 81 -3.70 1.08 -6.00
N THR A 82 -3.93 -0.19 -5.69
CA THR A 82 -4.26 -1.22 -6.68
C THR A 82 -5.59 -0.91 -7.38
N GLU A 83 -6.60 -0.50 -6.62
CA GLU A 83 -7.91 -0.12 -7.16
C GLU A 83 -7.82 1.18 -7.96
N ALA A 84 -7.11 2.20 -7.43
CA ALA A 84 -6.97 3.51 -8.06
C ALA A 84 -6.29 3.46 -9.44
N VAL A 85 -5.31 2.55 -9.63
CA VAL A 85 -4.66 2.38 -10.94
C VAL A 85 -5.42 1.43 -11.87
N GLY A 86 -6.54 0.86 -11.40
CA GLY A 86 -7.37 -0.08 -12.15
C GLY A 86 -6.62 -1.38 -12.47
N ALA A 87 -5.80 -1.88 -11.54
CA ALA A 87 -4.92 -3.02 -11.77
C ALA A 87 -5.70 -4.28 -12.16
N LYS A 88 -5.19 -4.98 -13.17
CA LYS A 88 -5.68 -6.29 -13.64
C LYS A 88 -4.69 -7.41 -13.33
N ASN A 89 -3.42 -7.09 -13.22
CA ASN A 89 -2.35 -8.04 -12.98
C ASN A 89 -1.44 -7.54 -11.86
N VAL A 90 -1.55 -8.16 -10.70
CA VAL A 90 -0.71 -7.91 -9.52
C VAL A 90 0.27 -9.07 -9.37
N VAL A 91 1.54 -8.75 -9.18
CA VAL A 91 2.60 -9.70 -8.85
C VAL A 91 3.14 -9.37 -7.47
N GLU A 92 3.17 -10.36 -6.58
CA GLU A 92 3.67 -10.26 -5.21
C GLU A 92 4.83 -11.23 -5.00
N ILE A 93 5.90 -10.74 -4.37
CA ILE A 93 7.03 -11.54 -3.94
C ILE A 93 7.04 -11.58 -2.42
N GLY A 94 6.75 -12.75 -1.85
CA GLY A 94 6.54 -12.95 -0.41
C GLY A 94 5.06 -13.08 -0.05
N THR A 95 4.50 -14.29 -0.19
CA THR A 95 3.09 -14.60 0.13
C THR A 95 2.84 -14.63 1.64
N SER A 96 3.79 -15.21 2.41
CA SER A 96 3.60 -15.54 3.82
C SER A 96 2.27 -16.29 4.05
N ASN A 97 1.43 -15.88 4.99
CA ASN A 97 0.10 -16.45 5.23
C ASN A 97 -1.02 -15.85 4.35
N GLY A 98 -0.68 -15.01 3.35
CA GLY A 98 -1.62 -14.43 2.39
C GLY A 98 -2.28 -13.11 2.83
N TYR A 99 -1.82 -12.48 3.91
CA TYR A 99 -2.47 -11.28 4.46
C TYR A 99 -2.46 -10.11 3.46
N SER A 100 -1.31 -9.72 2.93
CA SER A 100 -1.18 -8.69 1.87
C SER A 100 -1.93 -9.10 0.60
N GLY A 101 -1.82 -10.38 0.21
CA GLY A 101 -2.53 -10.92 -0.95
C GLY A 101 -4.04 -10.74 -0.87
N ILE A 102 -4.66 -10.88 0.31
CA ILE A 102 -6.11 -10.67 0.50
C ILE A 102 -6.45 -9.18 0.36
N TRP A 103 -5.60 -8.25 0.83
CA TRP A 103 -5.79 -6.81 0.59
C TRP A 103 -5.75 -6.47 -0.91
N PHE A 104 -4.85 -7.09 -1.67
CA PHE A 104 -4.85 -6.97 -3.14
C PHE A 104 -6.13 -7.53 -3.75
N CYS A 105 -6.60 -8.68 -3.28
CA CYS A 105 -7.82 -9.30 -3.78
C CYS A 105 -9.07 -8.43 -3.54
N LEU A 106 -9.13 -7.66 -2.46
CA LEU A 106 -10.20 -6.68 -2.24
C LEU A 106 -10.30 -5.68 -3.40
N ALA A 107 -9.18 -5.15 -3.89
CA ALA A 107 -9.14 -4.26 -5.05
C ALA A 107 -9.44 -5.01 -6.35
N LEU A 108 -8.84 -6.19 -6.52
CA LEU A 108 -8.95 -6.97 -7.76
C LEU A 108 -10.38 -7.48 -8.04
N ARG A 109 -11.22 -7.64 -7.01
CA ARG A 109 -12.64 -7.93 -7.18
C ARG A 109 -13.36 -6.83 -7.95
N THR A 110 -13.06 -5.58 -7.68
CA THR A 110 -13.68 -4.42 -8.35
C THR A 110 -13.12 -4.22 -9.74
N THR A 111 -11.83 -4.46 -9.92
CA THR A 111 -11.17 -4.29 -11.21
C THR A 111 -11.29 -5.50 -12.13
N GLY A 112 -11.64 -6.68 -11.61
CA GLY A 112 -11.69 -7.95 -12.36
C GLY A 112 -10.30 -8.47 -12.74
N GLY A 113 -9.33 -8.28 -11.85
CA GLY A 113 -7.93 -8.68 -12.03
C GLY A 113 -7.58 -9.99 -11.32
N LYS A 114 -6.28 -10.30 -11.30
CA LYS A 114 -5.67 -11.50 -10.70
C LYS A 114 -4.42 -11.13 -9.92
N LEU A 115 -4.12 -11.94 -8.88
CA LEU A 115 -2.89 -11.93 -8.11
C LEU A 115 -2.05 -13.17 -8.47
N THR A 116 -0.78 -12.95 -8.83
CA THR A 116 0.25 -13.99 -8.81
C THR A 116 1.18 -13.70 -7.66
N THR A 117 1.29 -14.64 -6.70
CA THR A 117 2.11 -14.48 -5.50
C THR A 117 3.11 -15.62 -5.38
N HIS A 118 4.31 -15.31 -4.90
CA HIS A 118 5.45 -16.23 -4.85
C HIS A 118 5.91 -16.45 -3.41
N ASP A 119 6.15 -17.70 -3.02
CA ASP A 119 6.76 -18.05 -1.74
C ASP A 119 7.63 -19.29 -1.84
N ILE A 120 8.62 -19.40 -0.96
CA ILE A 120 9.49 -20.57 -0.86
C ILE A 120 9.07 -21.49 0.30
N ASP A 121 8.34 -20.98 1.29
CA ASP A 121 7.93 -21.70 2.50
C ASP A 121 6.57 -22.38 2.30
N GLU A 122 6.58 -23.72 2.16
CA GLU A 122 5.35 -24.51 1.95
C GLU A 122 4.39 -24.44 3.15
N GLY A 123 4.89 -24.29 4.37
CA GLY A 123 4.04 -24.17 5.57
C GLY A 123 3.23 -22.86 5.55
N ARG A 124 3.88 -21.75 5.23
CA ARG A 124 3.23 -20.46 5.07
C ARG A 124 2.29 -20.46 3.87
N ALA A 125 2.73 -20.99 2.75
CA ALA A 125 1.93 -21.08 1.53
C ALA A 125 0.67 -21.95 1.72
N SER A 126 0.75 -23.04 2.48
CA SER A 126 -0.43 -23.85 2.83
C SER A 126 -1.44 -23.05 3.62
N LEU A 127 -0.99 -22.30 4.62
CA LEU A 127 -1.87 -21.41 5.40
C LEU A 127 -2.45 -20.29 4.53
N ALA A 128 -1.67 -19.74 3.60
CA ALA A 128 -2.15 -18.75 2.64
C ALA A 128 -3.30 -19.29 1.76
N ARG A 129 -3.16 -20.52 1.23
CA ARG A 129 -4.23 -21.18 0.45
C ARG A 129 -5.52 -21.32 1.26
N GLU A 130 -5.41 -21.71 2.54
CA GLU A 130 -6.57 -21.79 3.44
C GLU A 130 -7.21 -20.41 3.66
N ASN A 131 -6.41 -19.38 3.90
CA ASN A 131 -6.91 -18.02 4.11
C ASN A 131 -7.55 -17.44 2.84
N PHE A 132 -6.96 -17.64 1.66
CA PHE A 132 -7.59 -17.24 0.38
C PHE A 132 -8.94 -17.91 0.17
N LYS A 133 -9.05 -19.22 0.48
CA LYS A 133 -10.30 -19.96 0.42
C LYS A 133 -11.33 -19.46 1.44
N ARG A 134 -10.91 -19.22 2.68
CA ARG A 134 -11.77 -18.63 3.73
C ARG A 134 -12.34 -17.28 3.30
N ALA A 135 -11.49 -16.43 2.72
CA ALA A 135 -11.89 -15.14 2.19
C ALA A 135 -12.74 -15.24 0.90
N GLY A 136 -12.75 -16.39 0.23
CA GLY A 136 -13.48 -16.60 -1.04
C GLY A 136 -12.83 -15.90 -2.22
N VAL A 137 -11.50 -15.74 -2.21
CA VAL A 137 -10.71 -15.07 -3.25
C VAL A 137 -9.73 -16.00 -3.96
N ASP A 138 -9.72 -17.28 -3.61
CA ASP A 138 -8.79 -18.29 -4.13
C ASP A 138 -8.86 -18.45 -5.66
N ASN A 139 -10.01 -18.19 -6.27
CA ASN A 139 -10.22 -18.26 -7.72
C ASN A 139 -9.48 -17.15 -8.51
N MET A 140 -9.03 -16.09 -7.85
CA MET A 140 -8.26 -15.01 -8.48
C MET A 140 -6.79 -15.01 -8.10
N VAL A 141 -6.34 -15.99 -7.29
CA VAL A 141 -4.95 -16.09 -6.80
C VAL A 141 -4.24 -17.28 -7.44
N THR A 142 -3.05 -17.02 -7.99
CA THR A 142 -2.09 -18.04 -8.38
C THR A 142 -0.91 -17.99 -7.43
N LEU A 143 -0.78 -18.98 -6.54
CA LEU A 143 0.37 -19.10 -5.65
C LEU A 143 1.44 -20.00 -6.29
N VAL A 144 2.61 -19.45 -6.53
CA VAL A 144 3.76 -20.10 -7.17
C VAL A 144 4.80 -20.46 -6.11
N MET A 145 5.08 -21.74 -5.96
CA MET A 145 6.09 -22.23 -5.01
C MET A 145 7.49 -22.25 -5.63
N GLY A 146 8.47 -21.93 -4.82
CA GLY A 146 9.88 -22.02 -5.12
C GLY A 146 10.64 -20.72 -4.93
N ASP A 147 11.94 -20.75 -5.22
CA ASP A 147 12.79 -19.57 -5.17
C ASP A 147 12.27 -18.48 -6.13
N ALA A 148 11.94 -17.33 -5.58
CA ALA A 148 11.40 -16.23 -6.38
C ALA A 148 12.43 -15.69 -7.38
N HIS A 149 13.74 -15.78 -7.09
CA HIS A 149 14.79 -15.45 -8.05
C HIS A 149 14.69 -16.24 -9.37
N GLU A 150 14.15 -17.44 -9.32
CA GLU A 150 13.93 -18.29 -10.49
C GLU A 150 12.50 -18.18 -11.02
N THR A 151 11.50 -18.23 -10.11
CA THR A 151 10.10 -18.36 -10.52
C THR A 151 9.57 -17.09 -11.20
N VAL A 152 10.04 -15.90 -10.83
CA VAL A 152 9.65 -14.63 -11.47
C VAL A 152 10.09 -14.53 -12.93
N THR A 153 11.12 -15.26 -13.35
CA THR A 153 11.59 -15.26 -14.75
C THR A 153 10.57 -15.87 -15.73
N LYS A 154 9.59 -16.61 -15.20
CA LYS A 154 8.50 -17.22 -15.97
C LYS A 154 7.36 -16.23 -16.26
N ILE A 155 7.30 -15.10 -15.56
CA ILE A 155 6.30 -14.05 -15.78
C ILE A 155 6.58 -13.40 -17.15
N LYS A 156 5.54 -13.27 -17.96
CA LYS A 156 5.63 -12.66 -19.31
C LYS A 156 4.57 -11.58 -19.52
N GLU A 157 3.53 -11.61 -18.73
CA GLU A 157 2.43 -10.66 -18.83
C GLU A 157 2.81 -9.29 -18.27
N PRO A 158 2.27 -8.20 -18.83
CA PRO A 158 2.45 -6.87 -18.26
C PRO A 158 1.93 -6.80 -16.82
N ILE A 159 2.67 -6.14 -15.96
CA ILE A 159 2.37 -5.97 -14.52
C ILE A 159 1.80 -4.59 -14.29
N ASP A 160 0.65 -4.50 -13.63
CA ASP A 160 0.05 -3.24 -13.18
C ASP A 160 0.60 -2.79 -11.84
N VAL A 161 0.73 -3.74 -10.90
CA VAL A 161 1.30 -3.54 -9.56
C VAL A 161 2.26 -4.67 -9.26
N LEU A 162 3.50 -4.33 -8.96
CA LEU A 162 4.52 -5.23 -8.43
C LEU A 162 4.68 -4.93 -6.94
N PHE A 163 4.53 -5.92 -6.07
CA PHE A 163 4.81 -5.81 -4.63
C PHE A 163 5.97 -6.69 -4.23
N ILE A 164 6.99 -6.10 -3.58
CA ILE A 164 8.20 -6.78 -3.15
C ILE A 164 8.27 -6.72 -1.62
N ASP A 165 8.08 -7.86 -0.96
CA ASP A 165 8.19 -8.03 0.48
C ASP A 165 8.73 -9.43 0.85
N ALA A 166 9.90 -9.76 0.33
CA ALA A 166 10.59 -11.03 0.57
C ALA A 166 11.95 -10.79 1.26
N ASP A 167 12.97 -11.61 0.93
CA ASP A 167 14.34 -11.41 1.37
C ASP A 167 14.92 -10.08 0.89
N LYS A 168 15.51 -9.32 1.81
CA LYS A 168 15.90 -7.94 1.54
C LYS A 168 17.09 -7.81 0.60
N GLU A 169 17.93 -8.83 0.53
CA GLU A 169 19.05 -8.91 -0.41
C GLU A 169 18.58 -9.12 -1.87
N GLY A 170 17.41 -9.73 -2.06
CA GLY A 170 16.83 -10.02 -3.38
C GLY A 170 16.12 -8.84 -4.06
N TYR A 171 15.84 -7.74 -3.37
CA TYR A 171 15.00 -6.66 -3.90
C TYR A 171 15.49 -6.08 -5.22
N LEU A 172 16.78 -5.83 -5.37
CA LEU A 172 17.35 -5.31 -6.62
C LEU A 172 17.22 -6.32 -7.77
N ASP A 173 17.41 -7.60 -7.49
CA ASP A 173 17.25 -8.66 -8.49
C ASP A 173 15.81 -8.77 -8.96
N TYR A 174 14.84 -8.80 -8.03
CA TYR A 174 13.41 -8.81 -8.38
C TYR A 174 13.03 -7.59 -9.20
N LEU A 175 13.47 -6.38 -8.78
CA LEU A 175 13.23 -5.16 -9.53
C LEU A 175 13.83 -5.24 -10.93
N THR A 176 15.08 -5.67 -11.06
CA THR A 176 15.78 -5.76 -12.35
C THR A 176 15.05 -6.69 -13.32
N LYS A 177 14.57 -7.82 -12.82
CA LYS A 177 13.86 -8.82 -13.65
C LYS A 177 12.45 -8.36 -14.06
N LEU A 178 11.73 -7.66 -13.15
CA LEU A 178 10.31 -7.39 -13.32
C LEU A 178 9.99 -5.96 -13.76
N LEU A 179 10.87 -4.97 -13.51
CA LEU A 179 10.65 -3.59 -13.96
C LEU A 179 10.37 -3.46 -15.46
N PRO A 180 11.01 -4.23 -16.35
CA PRO A 180 10.67 -4.18 -17.80
C PRO A 180 9.20 -4.53 -18.07
N LEU A 181 8.61 -5.43 -17.26
CA LEU A 181 7.23 -5.89 -17.39
C LEU A 181 6.21 -4.96 -16.73
N VAL A 182 6.63 -4.12 -15.76
CA VAL A 182 5.72 -3.12 -15.19
C VAL A 182 5.35 -2.13 -16.28
N ARG A 183 4.04 -1.96 -16.53
CA ARG A 183 3.58 -1.03 -17.57
C ARG A 183 3.86 0.44 -17.22
N PRO A 184 3.96 1.34 -18.18
CA PRO A 184 3.95 2.78 -17.90
C PRO A 184 2.66 3.20 -17.18
N GLY A 185 2.81 3.89 -16.03
CA GLY A 185 1.71 4.21 -15.12
C GLY A 185 1.37 3.07 -14.15
N GLY A 186 2.13 1.97 -14.14
CA GLY A 186 2.08 0.92 -13.13
C GLY A 186 2.90 1.29 -11.89
N LEU A 187 2.70 0.54 -10.83
CA LEU A 187 3.33 0.78 -9.52
C LEU A 187 4.28 -0.35 -9.13
N ILE A 188 5.38 0.01 -8.50
CA ILE A 188 6.23 -0.87 -7.71
C ILE A 188 6.02 -0.47 -6.25
N LEU A 189 5.55 -1.39 -5.43
CA LEU A 189 5.33 -1.22 -4.00
C LEU A 189 6.37 -2.07 -3.26
N SER A 190 7.00 -1.52 -2.22
CA SER A 190 8.03 -2.22 -1.46
C SER A 190 7.83 -2.00 0.03
N HIS A 191 8.03 -3.03 0.82
CA HIS A 191 7.88 -2.95 2.27
C HIS A 191 9.23 -3.09 2.98
N ASN A 192 9.39 -2.54 4.20
CA ASN A 192 10.62 -2.55 5.00
C ASN A 192 11.85 -1.99 4.25
N ILE A 193 11.69 -0.85 3.60
CA ILE A 193 12.72 -0.21 2.78
C ILE A 193 13.99 0.18 3.56
N ASP A 194 13.88 0.33 4.86
CA ASP A 194 14.99 0.61 5.78
C ASP A 194 15.95 -0.58 5.99
N MET A 195 15.54 -1.77 5.53
CA MET A 195 16.33 -3.01 5.66
C MET A 195 16.99 -3.44 4.34
N VAL A 196 16.73 -2.75 3.22
CA VAL A 196 17.27 -3.12 1.90
C VAL A 196 18.61 -2.44 1.61
N GLY A 197 19.35 -2.95 0.63
CA GLY A 197 20.62 -2.35 0.18
C GLY A 197 20.44 -0.98 -0.48
N GLN A 198 21.47 -0.14 -0.40
CA GLN A 198 21.49 1.20 -1.01
C GLN A 198 21.32 1.14 -2.54
N ASP A 199 21.75 0.08 -3.17
CA ASP A 199 21.62 -0.18 -4.61
C ASP A 199 20.16 -0.27 -5.06
N TYR A 200 19.29 -0.92 -4.28
CA TYR A 200 17.85 -0.91 -4.53
C TYR A 200 17.26 0.49 -4.38
N ILE A 201 17.61 1.20 -3.29
CA ILE A 201 17.15 2.57 -3.06
C ILE A 201 17.56 3.48 -4.23
N ASP A 202 18.81 3.38 -4.66
CA ASP A 202 19.33 4.14 -5.80
C ASP A 202 18.58 3.79 -7.11
N ALA A 203 18.27 2.52 -7.33
CA ALA A 203 17.55 2.06 -8.52
C ALA A 203 16.13 2.66 -8.63
N ILE A 204 15.44 2.84 -7.51
CA ILE A 204 14.07 3.39 -7.51
C ILE A 204 14.02 4.91 -7.38
N THR A 205 15.07 5.57 -6.83
CA THR A 205 15.08 7.02 -6.57
C THR A 205 15.89 7.82 -7.58
N LYS A 206 16.93 7.22 -8.20
CA LYS A 206 17.80 7.90 -9.17
C LYS A 206 17.43 7.61 -10.63
N ASN A 207 16.47 6.73 -10.89
CA ASN A 207 16.01 6.43 -12.23
C ASN A 207 15.03 7.51 -12.72
N PRO A 208 15.35 8.26 -13.81
CA PRO A 208 14.49 9.36 -14.29
C PRO A 208 13.10 8.90 -14.76
N ASN A 209 12.91 7.62 -15.05
CA ASN A 209 11.62 7.05 -15.45
C ASN A 209 10.76 6.63 -14.25
N LEU A 210 11.25 6.77 -13.04
CA LEU A 210 10.56 6.42 -11.81
C LEU A 210 10.30 7.65 -10.95
N GLU A 211 9.25 7.59 -10.12
CA GLU A 211 8.95 8.58 -9.10
C GLU A 211 8.60 7.85 -7.83
N THR A 212 9.31 8.13 -6.74
CA THR A 212 9.22 7.35 -5.51
C THR A 212 8.86 8.23 -4.31
N VAL A 213 7.96 7.73 -3.47
CA VAL A 213 7.56 8.36 -2.20
C VAL A 213 7.31 7.28 -1.14
N GLN A 214 7.55 7.63 0.12
CA GLN A 214 7.19 6.77 1.25
C GLN A 214 5.78 7.11 1.74
N ALA A 215 4.93 6.08 1.88
CA ALA A 215 3.58 6.16 2.42
C ALA A 215 3.44 5.12 3.55
N GLN A 216 3.54 5.55 4.80
CA GLN A 216 3.63 4.67 5.97
C GLN A 216 4.79 3.66 5.82
N GLY A 217 4.55 2.35 6.03
CA GLY A 217 5.53 1.29 5.81
C GLY A 217 5.74 0.91 4.34
N VAL A 218 4.93 1.44 3.42
CA VAL A 218 5.00 1.12 1.98
C VAL A 218 5.75 2.20 1.22
N THR A 219 6.79 1.82 0.48
CA THR A 219 7.41 2.67 -0.53
C THR A 219 6.66 2.51 -1.84
N VAL A 220 6.17 3.62 -2.38
CA VAL A 220 5.38 3.68 -3.60
C VAL A 220 6.24 4.26 -4.71
N THR A 221 6.50 3.48 -5.76
CA THR A 221 7.25 3.90 -6.93
C THR A 221 6.37 3.81 -8.17
N LEU A 222 6.15 4.93 -8.82
CA LEU A 222 5.44 5.02 -10.10
C LEU A 222 6.41 4.83 -11.27
N LYS A 223 6.12 3.92 -12.18
CA LYS A 223 6.76 3.92 -13.50
C LYS A 223 6.09 4.96 -14.38
N LYS A 224 6.79 6.08 -14.62
CA LYS A 224 6.25 7.23 -15.35
C LYS A 224 5.80 6.86 -16.76
N ARG A 225 4.74 7.51 -17.21
CA ARG A 225 4.39 7.51 -18.63
C ARG A 225 5.29 8.51 -19.33
N GLN A 226 5.82 8.13 -20.50
CA GLN A 226 6.53 9.11 -21.34
C GLN A 226 5.49 10.06 -21.93
N SER A 227 5.75 11.36 -21.85
CA SER A 227 4.98 12.35 -22.59
C SER A 227 5.17 12.10 -24.10
N LYS A 228 4.08 12.15 -24.83
CA LYS A 228 4.14 12.12 -26.30
C LYS A 228 4.81 13.36 -26.86
#